data_ff052d5a6f1120f2a30c4f3100baaa47
#
_entry.id   ff052d5a6f1120f2a30c4f3100baaa47
#
_cell.length_a   1.000
_cell.length_b   1.000
_cell.length_c   1.000
_cell.angle_alpha   90.00
_cell.angle_beta   90.00
_cell.angle_gamma   90.00
#
_symmetry.space_group_name_H-M   'P 1'
#
loop_
_entity.id
_entity.type
_entity.pdbx_description
1 polymer ?
#
loop_
_entity_poly.entity_id
_entity_poly.type
_entity_poly.pdbx_seq_one_letter_code
_entity_poly.pdbx_strand_id
1 'polypeptide(L)'
;MPPPVIAGVVLVYLILGAIDVSRNQQNGEAPVLKRYFTGNGLLTWALSPLNLLMDLLSRRTSTIPAKSELPAECQEEIDELLAAIDQNRGKIEQRMESRQKAGTRLMLLYKWYGRQLDTSIPELNKDFRYIKTIGVSVFNANTSTSYHYGPLRITYRLLYNMNKVDRDDIFIQVGRLKHLWRDDPLFIFDDTLMHQSVNRSPYSRYCLFVDIMRPAYSLTLNTYILKAVGLVLKNINRIFYKNWEFIR
;
A
#
# COMPACT_ATOMS: atom_id res chain seq x y z
N MET A 1 -0.66 -2.09 -36.24
CA MET A 1 0.39 -1.04 -36.25
C MET A 1 1.58 -1.55 -37.05
N PRO A 2 2.27 -0.71 -37.85
CA PRO A 2 3.47 -1.13 -38.54
C PRO A 2 4.59 -1.51 -37.56
N PRO A 3 5.49 -2.47 -37.93
CA PRO A 3 6.54 -2.97 -37.04
C PRO A 3 7.42 -1.89 -36.39
N PRO A 4 7.82 -0.81 -37.04
CA PRO A 4 8.64 0.24 -36.41
C PRO A 4 7.88 1.03 -35.30
N VAL A 5 6.57 1.17 -35.44
CA VAL A 5 5.76 1.86 -34.42
C VAL A 5 5.67 1.00 -33.12
N ILE A 6 5.49 -0.31 -33.30
CA ILE A 6 5.47 -1.25 -32.14
C ILE A 6 6.83 -1.24 -31.43
N ALA A 7 7.93 -1.30 -32.19
CA ALA A 7 9.27 -1.25 -31.62
C ALA A 7 9.51 0.07 -30.85
N GLY A 8 9.06 1.20 -31.41
CA GLY A 8 9.15 2.50 -30.73
C GLY A 8 8.37 2.56 -29.41
N VAL A 9 7.14 2.05 -29.39
CA VAL A 9 6.32 2.00 -28.16
C VAL A 9 6.99 1.11 -27.11
N VAL A 10 7.48 -0.07 -27.49
CA VAL A 10 8.18 -0.98 -26.55
C VAL A 10 9.42 -0.30 -25.98
N LEU A 11 10.21 0.36 -26.80
CA LEU A 11 11.41 1.07 -26.35
C LEU A 11 11.08 2.17 -25.35
N VAL A 12 10.04 2.97 -25.61
CA VAL A 12 9.56 4.01 -24.67
C VAL A 12 9.17 3.38 -23.34
N TYR A 13 8.40 2.29 -23.33
CA TYR A 13 8.02 1.61 -22.11
C TYR A 13 9.21 1.02 -21.34
N LEU A 14 10.23 0.51 -22.03
CA LEU A 14 11.45 0.04 -21.39
C LEU A 14 12.23 1.19 -20.75
N ILE A 15 12.34 2.34 -21.42
CA ILE A 15 13.00 3.53 -20.87
C ILE A 15 12.26 4.05 -19.63
N LEU A 16 10.95 4.22 -19.72
CA LEU A 16 10.13 4.68 -18.59
C LEU A 16 10.21 3.70 -17.41
N GLY A 17 10.18 2.40 -17.68
CA GLY A 17 10.37 1.38 -16.65
C GLY A 17 11.75 1.41 -16.02
N ALA A 18 12.81 1.66 -16.82
CA ALA A 18 14.18 1.79 -16.32
C ALA A 18 14.32 3.02 -15.39
N ILE A 19 13.72 4.15 -15.78
CA ILE A 19 13.67 5.36 -14.95
C ILE A 19 12.90 5.07 -13.64
N ASP A 20 11.74 4.44 -13.74
CA ASP A 20 10.89 4.14 -12.58
C ASP A 20 11.59 3.19 -11.59
N VAL A 21 12.16 2.09 -12.09
CA VAL A 21 12.83 1.10 -11.24
C VAL A 21 14.15 1.60 -10.64
N SER A 22 14.79 2.60 -11.25
CA SER A 22 16.06 3.16 -10.75
C SER A 22 15.95 3.68 -9.31
N ARG A 23 14.76 4.07 -8.87
CA ARG A 23 14.47 4.46 -7.47
C ARG A 23 14.70 3.30 -6.49
N ASN A 24 14.68 2.06 -6.95
CA ASN A 24 14.85 0.84 -6.17
C ASN A 24 16.27 0.28 -6.17
N GLN A 25 17.22 0.90 -6.86
CA GLN A 25 18.59 0.38 -7.00
C GLN A 25 19.38 0.30 -5.69
N GLN A 26 18.85 0.83 -4.60
CA GLN A 26 19.51 0.83 -3.29
C GLN A 26 19.37 -0.49 -2.52
N ASN A 27 18.71 -1.51 -3.09
CA ASN A 27 18.41 -2.77 -2.41
C ASN A 27 19.39 -3.87 -2.79
N GLY A 28 20.40 -4.13 -1.95
CA GLY A 28 21.46 -5.11 -2.21
C GLY A 28 21.07 -6.60 -2.14
N GLU A 29 19.87 -6.96 -1.63
CA GLU A 29 19.53 -8.36 -1.29
C GLU A 29 18.56 -9.07 -2.24
N ALA A 30 17.85 -8.33 -3.10
CA ALA A 30 16.85 -8.92 -3.96
C ALA A 30 17.05 -8.53 -5.43
N PRO A 31 16.71 -9.41 -6.40
CA PRO A 31 16.85 -9.14 -7.82
C PRO A 31 15.78 -8.13 -8.30
N VAL A 32 16.01 -6.85 -7.98
CA VAL A 32 15.09 -5.72 -8.24
C VAL A 32 14.59 -5.72 -9.67
N LEU A 33 15.50 -5.70 -10.65
CA LEU A 33 15.15 -5.66 -12.09
C LEU A 33 14.34 -6.88 -12.52
N LYS A 34 14.76 -8.08 -12.11
CA LYS A 34 14.03 -9.30 -12.45
C LYS A 34 12.61 -9.28 -11.88
N ARG A 35 12.44 -8.88 -10.62
CA ARG A 35 11.11 -8.79 -10.01
C ARG A 35 10.25 -7.70 -10.62
N TYR A 36 10.86 -6.59 -11.03
CA TYR A 36 10.14 -5.47 -11.64
C TYR A 36 9.62 -5.84 -13.03
N PHE A 37 10.46 -6.38 -13.92
CA PHE A 37 10.10 -6.64 -15.31
C PHE A 37 9.46 -8.01 -15.57
N THR A 38 9.70 -9.02 -14.73
CA THR A 38 9.21 -10.39 -14.94
C THR A 38 8.47 -11.00 -13.75
N GLY A 39 8.35 -10.26 -12.63
CA GLY A 39 7.71 -10.73 -11.41
C GLY A 39 6.46 -9.93 -11.05
N ASN A 40 6.29 -9.69 -9.76
CA ASN A 40 5.14 -8.96 -9.21
C ASN A 40 5.19 -7.43 -9.45
N GLY A 41 6.28 -6.90 -10.00
CA GLY A 41 6.40 -5.52 -10.44
C GLY A 41 5.80 -5.22 -11.83
N LEU A 42 5.31 -6.22 -12.57
CA LEU A 42 4.76 -6.04 -13.91
C LEU A 42 3.66 -4.98 -13.97
N LEU A 43 2.80 -4.90 -12.98
CA LEU A 43 1.76 -3.87 -12.95
C LEU A 43 2.34 -2.49 -12.66
N THR A 44 3.32 -2.40 -11.76
CA THR A 44 4.05 -1.15 -11.49
C THR A 44 4.75 -0.66 -12.75
N TRP A 45 5.39 -1.59 -13.50
CA TRP A 45 5.99 -1.27 -14.80
C TRP A 45 4.94 -0.82 -15.82
N ALA A 46 3.83 -1.54 -15.97
CA ALA A 46 2.76 -1.14 -16.90
C ALA A 46 2.20 0.26 -16.57
N LEU A 47 2.19 0.64 -15.29
CA LEU A 47 1.76 1.93 -14.80
C LEU A 47 2.91 2.96 -14.66
N SER A 48 4.14 2.63 -15.05
CA SER A 48 5.30 3.52 -14.94
C SER A 48 5.10 4.89 -15.60
N PRO A 49 4.45 5.02 -16.79
CA PRO A 49 4.17 6.34 -17.35
C PRO A 49 3.29 7.19 -16.43
N LEU A 50 2.26 6.58 -15.84
CA LEU A 50 1.39 7.25 -14.88
C LEU A 50 2.14 7.59 -13.58
N ASN A 51 2.93 6.65 -13.06
CA ASN A 51 3.72 6.86 -11.85
C ASN A 51 4.72 8.02 -12.00
N LEU A 52 5.39 8.12 -13.15
CA LEU A 52 6.28 9.24 -13.45
C LEU A 52 5.52 10.57 -13.63
N LEU A 53 4.33 10.53 -14.24
CA LEU A 53 3.46 11.70 -14.31
C LEU A 53 3.03 12.15 -12.90
N MET A 54 2.73 11.21 -11.99
CA MET A 54 2.39 11.55 -10.61
C MET A 54 3.56 12.21 -9.87
N ASP A 55 4.80 11.85 -10.15
CA ASP A 55 5.96 12.56 -9.60
C ASP A 55 6.02 14.03 -10.04
N LEU A 56 5.60 14.34 -11.27
CA LEU A 56 5.53 15.72 -11.76
C LEU A 56 4.35 16.50 -11.16
N LEU A 57 3.23 15.84 -10.88
CA LEU A 57 2.02 16.46 -10.32
C LEU A 57 2.02 16.52 -8.79
N SER A 58 2.92 15.82 -8.13
CA SER A 58 3.07 15.80 -6.67
C SER A 58 4.09 16.84 -6.20
N ARG A 59 3.88 17.33 -4.99
CA ARG A 59 4.90 18.12 -4.30
C ARG A 59 6.09 17.23 -3.94
N ARG A 60 7.27 17.82 -3.93
CA ARG A 60 8.49 17.09 -3.56
C ARG A 60 8.43 16.67 -2.09
N THR A 61 8.37 15.38 -1.84
CA THR A 61 8.28 14.78 -0.51
C THR A 61 9.20 13.57 -0.41
N SER A 62 9.54 13.16 0.81
CA SER A 62 10.27 11.91 1.06
C SER A 62 9.50 10.71 0.48
N THR A 63 10.22 9.67 0.08
CA THR A 63 9.62 8.36 -0.30
C THR A 63 9.17 7.58 0.94
N ILE A 64 9.68 7.94 2.12
CA ILE A 64 9.29 7.41 3.42
C ILE A 64 9.11 8.62 4.33
N PRO A 65 7.96 9.32 4.24
CA PRO A 65 7.73 10.51 5.04
C PRO A 65 7.37 10.13 6.48
N ALA A 66 7.85 10.91 7.44
CA ALA A 66 7.27 10.93 8.77
C ALA A 66 5.86 11.55 8.69
N LYS A 67 4.96 11.19 9.63
CA LYS A 67 3.61 11.78 9.69
C LYS A 67 3.67 13.31 9.76
N SER A 68 4.63 13.86 10.51
CA SER A 68 4.84 15.31 10.66
C SER A 68 5.24 16.05 9.37
N GLU A 69 5.72 15.33 8.35
CA GLU A 69 6.05 15.90 7.03
C GLU A 69 4.84 16.02 6.10
N LEU A 70 3.70 15.45 6.50
CA LEU A 70 2.45 15.52 5.73
C LEU A 70 1.70 16.84 6.04
N PRO A 71 0.79 17.29 5.15
CA PRO A 71 -0.07 18.44 5.43
C PRO A 71 -0.87 18.26 6.74
N ALA A 72 -1.08 19.34 7.48
CA ALA A 72 -1.77 19.30 8.78
C ALA A 72 -3.14 18.60 8.70
N GLU A 73 -3.95 18.92 7.71
CA GLU A 73 -5.25 18.28 7.47
C GLU A 73 -5.10 16.74 7.25
N CYS A 74 -4.02 16.30 6.60
CA CYS A 74 -3.75 14.86 6.43
C CYS A 74 -3.37 14.20 7.76
N GLN A 75 -2.59 14.91 8.59
CA GLN A 75 -2.21 14.44 9.93
C GLN A 75 -3.45 14.28 10.82
N GLU A 76 -4.37 15.26 10.79
CA GLU A 76 -5.65 15.23 11.52
C GLU A 76 -6.53 14.05 11.09
N GLU A 77 -6.65 13.81 9.77
CA GLU A 77 -7.39 12.66 9.25
C GLU A 77 -6.78 11.33 9.70
N ILE A 78 -5.44 11.23 9.76
CA ILE A 78 -4.75 10.03 10.26
C ILE A 78 -5.05 9.83 11.74
N ASP A 79 -4.97 10.88 12.57
CA ASP A 79 -5.26 10.79 14.01
C ASP A 79 -6.70 10.38 14.27
N GLU A 80 -7.64 10.96 13.55
CA GLU A 80 -9.05 10.60 13.62
C GLU A 80 -9.28 9.13 13.24
N LEU A 81 -8.65 8.67 12.14
CA LEU A 81 -8.74 7.28 11.73
C LEU A 81 -8.16 6.33 12.78
N LEU A 82 -6.98 6.63 13.32
CA LEU A 82 -6.35 5.78 14.33
C LEU A 82 -7.19 5.71 15.60
N ALA A 83 -7.77 6.83 16.05
CA ALA A 83 -8.68 6.86 17.19
C ALA A 83 -9.94 6.00 16.93
N ALA A 84 -10.53 6.09 15.75
CA ALA A 84 -11.68 5.27 15.36
C ALA A 84 -11.35 3.76 15.31
N ILE A 85 -10.17 3.40 14.82
CA ILE A 85 -9.69 2.02 14.82
C ILE A 85 -9.48 1.49 16.24
N ASP A 86 -8.85 2.27 17.12
CA ASP A 86 -8.59 1.87 18.50
C ASP A 86 -9.90 1.74 19.31
N GLN A 87 -10.87 2.63 19.10
CA GLN A 87 -12.20 2.54 19.71
C GLN A 87 -12.99 1.29 19.27
N ASN A 88 -12.81 0.85 18.03
CA ASN A 88 -13.52 -0.28 17.45
C ASN A 88 -12.66 -1.56 17.36
N ARG A 89 -11.47 -1.57 17.98
CA ARG A 89 -10.49 -2.67 17.88
C ARG A 89 -11.12 -4.04 18.18
N GLY A 90 -11.81 -4.19 19.28
CA GLY A 90 -12.42 -5.47 19.68
C GLY A 90 -13.44 -5.99 18.65
N LYS A 91 -14.25 -5.11 18.05
CA LYS A 91 -15.20 -5.48 17.00
C LYS A 91 -14.48 -5.95 15.72
N ILE A 92 -13.39 -5.26 15.37
CA ILE A 92 -12.58 -5.58 14.18
C ILE A 92 -11.92 -6.95 14.37
N GLU A 93 -11.25 -7.15 15.50
CA GLU A 93 -10.55 -8.41 15.84
C GLU A 93 -11.53 -9.58 15.88
N GLN A 94 -12.65 -9.47 16.61
CA GLN A 94 -13.69 -10.49 16.68
C GLN A 94 -14.23 -10.88 15.30
N ARG A 95 -14.48 -9.87 14.42
CA ARG A 95 -14.95 -10.11 13.06
C ARG A 95 -13.92 -10.84 12.20
N MET A 96 -12.64 -10.53 12.34
CA MET A 96 -11.57 -11.19 11.63
C MET A 96 -11.35 -12.61 12.16
N GLU A 97 -11.32 -12.82 13.47
CA GLU A 97 -11.17 -14.13 14.10
C GLU A 97 -12.28 -15.10 13.70
N SER A 98 -13.55 -14.63 13.67
CA SER A 98 -14.71 -15.44 13.27
C SER A 98 -14.61 -15.98 11.82
N ARG A 99 -13.76 -15.40 10.99
CA ARG A 99 -13.57 -15.76 9.57
C ARG A 99 -12.19 -16.37 9.31
N GLN A 100 -11.30 -16.37 10.29
CA GLN A 100 -9.93 -16.86 10.12
C GLN A 100 -9.93 -18.38 9.96
N LYS A 101 -9.41 -18.85 8.83
CA LYS A 101 -9.12 -20.25 8.55
C LYS A 101 -7.61 -20.46 8.57
N ALA A 102 -7.17 -21.64 9.00
CA ALA A 102 -5.75 -21.98 8.99
C ALA A 102 -5.13 -21.76 7.60
N GLY A 103 -4.02 -21.01 7.55
CA GLY A 103 -3.29 -20.75 6.32
C GLY A 103 -3.85 -19.67 5.41
N THR A 104 -5.02 -19.08 5.71
CA THR A 104 -5.58 -17.98 4.91
C THR A 104 -5.10 -16.62 5.40
N ARG A 105 -4.87 -15.70 4.46
CA ARG A 105 -4.63 -14.29 4.77
C ARG A 105 -5.96 -13.56 4.63
N LEU A 106 -6.42 -12.95 5.71
CA LEU A 106 -7.66 -12.19 5.71
C LEU A 106 -7.39 -10.71 5.54
N MET A 107 -8.29 -10.04 4.80
CA MET A 107 -8.35 -8.59 4.71
C MET A 107 -9.80 -8.14 4.80
N LEU A 108 -10.09 -7.30 5.78
CA LEU A 108 -11.36 -6.60 5.93
C LEU A 108 -11.20 -5.21 5.33
N LEU A 109 -11.94 -4.90 4.26
CA LEU A 109 -11.88 -3.62 3.58
C LEU A 109 -13.14 -2.79 3.88
N TYR A 110 -12.94 -1.62 4.45
CA TYR A 110 -13.97 -0.60 4.69
C TYR A 110 -14.10 0.35 3.50
N LYS A 111 -12.98 0.78 2.93
CA LYS A 111 -12.93 1.70 1.80
C LYS A 111 -11.85 1.27 0.81
N TRP A 112 -12.10 1.44 -0.49
CA TRP A 112 -11.15 1.12 -1.55
C TRP A 112 -11.15 2.20 -2.63
N TYR A 113 -10.06 2.92 -2.78
CA TYR A 113 -9.88 4.04 -3.71
C TYR A 113 -11.06 5.04 -3.70
N GLY A 114 -11.47 5.43 -2.49
CA GLY A 114 -12.58 6.35 -2.25
C GLY A 114 -13.98 5.73 -2.32
N ARG A 115 -14.12 4.46 -2.68
CA ARG A 115 -15.39 3.74 -2.67
C ARG A 115 -15.62 3.06 -1.33
N GLN A 116 -16.76 3.33 -0.70
CA GLN A 116 -17.18 2.64 0.51
C GLN A 116 -17.56 1.20 0.19
N LEU A 117 -17.04 0.25 0.96
CA LEU A 117 -17.29 -1.19 0.81
C LEU A 117 -18.01 -1.77 2.01
N ASP A 118 -17.69 -1.32 3.21
CA ASP A 118 -18.29 -1.77 4.47
C ASP A 118 -18.64 -0.56 5.33
N THR A 119 -19.85 -0.56 5.88
CA THR A 119 -20.43 0.54 6.67
C THR A 119 -20.67 0.17 8.14
N SER A 120 -20.13 -0.95 8.59
CA SER A 120 -20.35 -1.48 9.95
C SER A 120 -19.72 -0.62 11.06
N ILE A 121 -18.75 0.23 10.70
CA ILE A 121 -18.11 1.21 11.59
C ILE A 121 -18.36 2.60 10.98
N PRO A 122 -19.32 3.38 11.54
CA PRO A 122 -19.69 4.67 10.95
C PRO A 122 -18.56 5.67 10.85
N GLU A 123 -17.63 5.68 11.79
CA GLU A 123 -16.48 6.60 11.83
C GLU A 123 -15.55 6.39 10.62
N LEU A 124 -15.51 5.19 10.04
CA LEU A 124 -14.72 4.86 8.85
C LEU A 124 -15.44 5.21 7.54
N ASN A 125 -16.72 5.60 7.60
CA ASN A 125 -17.53 5.99 6.44
C ASN A 125 -17.34 7.47 6.06
N LYS A 126 -16.64 8.26 6.88
CA LYS A 126 -16.38 9.66 6.64
C LYS A 126 -15.74 9.89 5.26
N ASP A 127 -16.10 10.98 4.60
CA ASP A 127 -15.48 11.39 3.33
C ASP A 127 -14.15 12.12 3.60
N PHE A 128 -13.11 11.34 3.83
CA PHE A 128 -11.76 11.84 4.02
C PHE A 128 -11.21 12.44 2.72
N ARG A 129 -10.54 13.57 2.85
CA ARG A 129 -9.90 14.25 1.73
C ARG A 129 -8.63 13.53 1.27
N TYR A 130 -7.82 13.03 2.21
CA TYR A 130 -6.55 12.34 1.93
C TYR A 130 -6.69 10.82 1.97
N ILE A 131 -7.43 10.25 2.89
CA ILE A 131 -7.57 8.81 3.07
C ILE A 131 -8.50 8.22 2.00
N LYS A 132 -7.98 7.32 1.18
CA LYS A 132 -8.70 6.72 0.04
C LYS A 132 -8.93 5.22 0.15
N THR A 133 -8.09 4.50 0.89
CA THR A 133 -8.29 3.09 1.21
C THR A 133 -8.19 2.90 2.71
N ILE A 134 -9.06 2.09 3.29
CA ILE A 134 -9.04 1.68 4.69
C ILE A 134 -9.31 0.19 4.74
N GLY A 135 -8.38 -0.57 5.28
CA GLY A 135 -8.53 -2.00 5.49
C GLY A 135 -7.71 -2.49 6.68
N VAL A 136 -8.11 -3.62 7.23
CA VAL A 136 -7.34 -4.32 8.26
C VAL A 136 -6.95 -5.69 7.73
N SER A 137 -5.68 -6.02 7.80
CA SER A 137 -5.13 -7.30 7.39
C SER A 137 -4.59 -8.08 8.57
N VAL A 138 -4.66 -9.41 8.50
CA VAL A 138 -4.02 -10.29 9.47
C VAL A 138 -2.78 -10.95 8.85
N PHE A 139 -1.67 -10.87 9.57
CA PHE A 139 -0.47 -11.65 9.32
C PHE A 139 -0.42 -12.80 10.32
N ASN A 140 -0.57 -14.02 9.82
CA ASN A 140 -0.50 -15.21 10.65
C ASN A 140 0.88 -15.37 11.30
N ALA A 141 0.93 -16.18 12.36
CA ALA A 141 2.19 -16.56 13.03
C ALA A 141 3.20 -17.11 12.01
N ASN A 142 4.47 -16.77 12.17
CA ASN A 142 5.59 -17.26 11.36
C ASN A 142 5.40 -17.09 9.84
N THR A 143 4.79 -15.97 9.41
CA THR A 143 4.58 -15.67 7.99
C THR A 143 5.31 -14.41 7.53
N SER A 144 5.62 -14.37 6.23
CA SER A 144 6.15 -13.18 5.58
C SER A 144 5.56 -13.03 4.18
N THR A 145 5.49 -11.80 3.68
CA THR A 145 5.27 -11.59 2.26
C THR A 145 6.59 -11.80 1.51
N SER A 146 6.51 -12.18 0.24
CA SER A 146 7.68 -12.02 -0.65
C SER A 146 7.95 -10.53 -0.88
N TYR A 147 9.16 -10.18 -1.31
CA TYR A 147 9.42 -8.84 -1.84
C TYR A 147 8.49 -8.54 -3.01
N HIS A 148 7.81 -7.40 -2.96
CA HIS A 148 6.83 -6.99 -3.96
C HIS A 148 6.76 -5.47 -4.11
N TYR A 149 6.02 -5.03 -5.11
CA TYR A 149 5.76 -3.63 -5.43
C TYR A 149 4.26 -3.37 -5.38
N GLY A 150 3.87 -2.22 -4.87
CA GLY A 150 2.54 -1.67 -5.11
C GLY A 150 2.44 -1.01 -6.49
N PRO A 151 1.24 -0.87 -7.04
CA PRO A 151 1.07 -0.44 -8.42
C PRO A 151 1.16 1.06 -8.63
N LEU A 152 0.78 1.87 -7.64
CA LEU A 152 0.48 3.29 -7.82
C LEU A 152 1.25 4.20 -6.89
N ARG A 153 1.84 5.25 -7.48
CA ARG A 153 2.57 6.31 -6.76
C ARG A 153 1.72 7.51 -6.41
N ILE A 154 0.45 7.48 -6.75
CA ILE A 154 -0.50 8.56 -6.44
C ILE A 154 -0.83 8.64 -4.94
N THR A 155 -0.61 7.53 -4.23
CA THR A 155 -0.80 7.41 -2.78
C THR A 155 0.47 6.95 -2.08
N TYR A 156 0.58 7.27 -0.79
CA TYR A 156 1.45 6.57 0.15
C TYR A 156 0.68 5.43 0.80
N ARG A 157 1.40 4.37 1.15
CA ARG A 157 0.92 3.33 2.03
C ARG A 157 1.23 3.71 3.47
N LEU A 158 0.20 3.82 4.29
CA LEU A 158 0.30 3.89 5.73
C LEU A 158 -0.05 2.51 6.30
N LEU A 159 0.83 2.00 7.12
CA LEU A 159 0.60 0.80 7.92
C LEU A 159 0.63 1.17 9.40
N TYR A 160 -0.34 0.69 10.16
CA TYR A 160 -0.38 0.83 11.61
C TYR A 160 -0.53 -0.55 12.24
N ASN A 161 0.44 -0.92 13.05
CA ASN A 161 0.43 -2.20 13.77
C ASN A 161 -0.47 -2.10 14.98
N MET A 162 -1.58 -2.84 14.99
CA MET A 162 -2.58 -2.77 16.04
C MET A 162 -2.17 -3.54 17.30
N ASN A 163 -1.28 -4.52 17.20
CA ASN A 163 -0.80 -5.30 18.35
C ASN A 163 0.40 -4.64 19.01
N LYS A 164 0.51 -4.72 20.34
CA LYS A 164 1.75 -4.39 21.02
C LYS A 164 2.83 -5.41 20.63
N VAL A 165 3.98 -4.93 20.20
CA VAL A 165 5.13 -5.74 19.76
C VAL A 165 6.36 -5.34 20.57
N ASP A 166 7.09 -6.34 21.07
CA ASP A 166 8.33 -6.18 21.84
C ASP A 166 9.53 -6.90 21.19
N ARG A 167 9.36 -7.37 19.93
CA ARG A 167 10.29 -8.26 19.21
C ARG A 167 10.90 -7.58 17.97
N ASP A 168 12.16 -7.95 17.66
CA ASP A 168 12.91 -7.44 16.50
C ASP A 168 12.65 -8.19 15.19
N ASP A 169 12.03 -9.36 15.31
CA ASP A 169 11.76 -10.25 14.19
C ASP A 169 10.37 -10.04 13.57
N ILE A 170 9.72 -8.93 13.97
CA ILE A 170 8.46 -8.43 13.40
C ILE A 170 8.71 -7.04 12.82
N PHE A 171 8.77 -6.95 11.48
CA PHE A 171 9.18 -5.73 10.81
C PHE A 171 8.59 -5.61 9.41
N ILE A 172 8.70 -4.42 8.85
CA ILE A 172 8.60 -4.19 7.41
C ILE A 172 9.95 -3.70 6.89
N GLN A 173 10.35 -4.17 5.72
CA GLN A 173 11.54 -3.71 5.03
C GLN A 173 11.13 -3.04 3.72
N VAL A 174 11.59 -1.81 3.53
CA VAL A 174 11.41 -1.02 2.31
C VAL A 174 12.80 -0.60 1.84
N GLY A 175 13.23 -1.12 0.72
CA GLY A 175 14.59 -0.92 0.33
C GLY A 175 15.57 -1.45 1.39
N ARG A 176 16.54 -0.60 1.77
CA ARG A 176 17.50 -0.91 2.85
C ARG A 176 16.95 -0.63 4.24
N LEU A 177 15.86 0.13 4.35
CA LEU A 177 15.28 0.49 5.64
C LEU A 177 14.51 -0.69 6.21
N LYS A 178 14.85 -1.08 7.42
CA LYS A 178 14.10 -2.02 8.24
C LYS A 178 13.40 -1.24 9.35
N HIS A 179 12.07 -1.20 9.31
CA HIS A 179 11.23 -0.59 10.34
C HIS A 179 10.73 -1.66 11.30
N LEU A 180 11.08 -1.53 12.57
CA LEU A 180 10.67 -2.45 13.62
C LEU A 180 9.36 -1.99 14.27
N TRP A 181 8.37 -2.85 14.30
CA TRP A 181 7.06 -2.53 14.88
C TRP A 181 7.08 -2.33 16.40
N ARG A 182 8.15 -2.74 17.08
CA ARG A 182 8.34 -2.46 18.51
C ARG A 182 8.72 -0.99 18.77
N ASP A 183 9.39 -0.34 17.83
CA ASP A 183 9.91 1.02 17.99
C ASP A 183 8.85 2.06 17.63
N ASP A 184 8.08 1.82 16.57
CA ASP A 184 6.97 2.67 16.15
C ASP A 184 5.87 1.82 15.50
N PRO A 185 4.61 1.88 15.98
CA PRO A 185 3.51 1.16 15.36
C PRO A 185 3.05 1.75 14.02
N LEU A 186 3.48 2.97 13.66
CA LEU A 186 3.08 3.66 12.45
C LEU A 186 4.23 3.74 11.44
N PHE A 187 3.96 3.39 10.19
CA PHE A 187 4.92 3.50 9.10
C PHE A 187 4.27 3.96 7.81
N ILE A 188 4.85 4.98 7.16
CA ILE A 188 4.35 5.56 5.90
C ILE A 188 5.45 5.47 4.85
N PHE A 189 5.10 4.97 3.66
CA PHE A 189 6.08 4.80 2.58
C PHE A 189 5.43 4.81 1.18
N ASP A 190 6.24 5.03 0.18
CA ASP A 190 5.86 4.87 -1.24
C ASP A 190 5.76 3.37 -1.56
N ASP A 191 4.55 2.88 -1.74
CA ASP A 191 4.24 1.47 -1.98
C ASP A 191 4.87 0.93 -3.29
N THR A 192 5.23 1.82 -4.23
CA THR A 192 5.93 1.44 -5.46
C THR A 192 7.41 1.11 -5.26
N LEU A 193 7.95 1.29 -4.05
CA LEU A 193 9.25 0.76 -3.67
C LEU A 193 9.14 -0.71 -3.32
N MET A 194 10.18 -1.48 -3.64
CA MET A 194 10.24 -2.90 -3.30
C MET A 194 10.26 -3.08 -1.79
N HIS A 195 9.30 -3.85 -1.27
CA HIS A 195 9.11 -4.04 0.17
C HIS A 195 8.64 -5.44 0.51
N GLN A 196 8.81 -5.82 1.78
CA GLN A 196 8.28 -7.05 2.38
C GLN A 196 7.87 -6.81 3.83
N SER A 197 6.86 -7.53 4.30
CA SER A 197 6.45 -7.56 5.71
C SER A 197 6.74 -8.93 6.31
N VAL A 198 7.29 -8.96 7.53
CA VAL A 198 7.73 -10.16 8.23
C VAL A 198 7.07 -10.23 9.59
N ASN A 199 6.50 -11.39 9.92
CA ASN A 199 6.01 -11.74 11.24
C ASN A 199 6.58 -13.12 11.62
N ARG A 200 7.68 -13.14 12.37
CA ARG A 200 8.29 -14.38 12.90
C ARG A 200 7.84 -14.70 14.33
N SER A 201 6.81 -14.02 14.82
CA SER A 201 6.23 -14.34 16.12
C SER A 201 5.35 -15.60 16.06
N PRO A 202 5.09 -16.23 17.20
CA PRO A 202 4.19 -17.38 17.30
C PRO A 202 2.69 -16.98 17.28
N TYR A 203 2.38 -15.69 17.15
CA TYR A 203 1.00 -15.18 17.14
C TYR A 203 0.69 -14.36 15.90
N SER A 204 -0.61 -14.25 15.60
CA SER A 204 -1.12 -13.42 14.50
C SER A 204 -1.01 -11.93 14.86
N ARG A 205 -0.75 -11.11 13.85
CA ARG A 205 -0.61 -9.66 13.95
C ARG A 205 -1.66 -8.98 13.07
N TYR A 206 -2.40 -8.04 13.65
CA TYR A 206 -3.35 -7.19 12.94
C TYR A 206 -2.67 -5.90 12.50
N CYS A 207 -2.87 -5.54 11.26
CA CYS A 207 -2.27 -4.36 10.66
C CYS A 207 -3.33 -3.57 9.91
N LEU A 208 -3.54 -2.33 10.31
CA LEU A 208 -4.30 -1.36 9.55
C LEU A 208 -3.51 -1.01 8.28
N PHE A 209 -4.19 -0.99 7.16
CA PHE A 209 -3.69 -0.78 5.81
C PHE A 209 -4.45 0.39 5.20
N VAL A 210 -3.76 1.47 4.90
CA VAL A 210 -4.37 2.71 4.42
C VAL A 210 -3.62 3.22 3.20
N ASP A 211 -4.34 3.67 2.18
CA ASP A 211 -3.76 4.50 1.15
C ASP A 211 -4.15 5.96 1.39
N ILE A 212 -3.15 6.81 1.57
CA ILE A 212 -3.30 8.26 1.72
C ILE A 212 -2.79 8.96 0.47
N MET A 213 -3.49 9.99 0.02
CA MET A 213 -3.07 10.79 -1.14
C MET A 213 -1.74 11.46 -0.86
N ARG A 214 -0.81 11.36 -1.81
CA ARG A 214 0.44 12.15 -1.75
C ARG A 214 0.11 13.65 -1.83
N PRO A 215 0.85 14.49 -1.09
CA PRO A 215 0.77 15.94 -1.27
C PRO A 215 1.00 16.31 -2.73
N ALA A 216 0.06 17.02 -3.33
CA ALA A 216 0.06 17.32 -4.75
C ALA A 216 -0.30 18.78 -5.02
N TYR A 217 0.01 19.28 -6.23
CA TYR A 217 -0.41 20.61 -6.67
C TYR A 217 -1.94 20.69 -6.84
N SER A 218 -2.58 19.59 -7.24
CA SER A 218 -4.03 19.45 -7.30
C SER A 218 -4.48 18.10 -6.76
N LEU A 219 -4.92 18.09 -5.51
CA LEU A 219 -5.46 16.90 -4.86
C LEU A 219 -6.73 16.39 -5.55
N THR A 220 -7.55 17.33 -6.03
CA THR A 220 -8.80 17.02 -6.75
C THR A 220 -8.50 16.26 -8.05
N LEU A 221 -7.55 16.73 -8.87
CA LEU A 221 -7.13 16.04 -10.10
C LEU A 221 -6.65 14.63 -9.79
N ASN A 222 -5.74 14.50 -8.81
CA ASN A 222 -5.20 13.19 -8.41
C ASN A 222 -6.29 12.25 -7.89
N THR A 223 -7.32 12.79 -7.21
CA THR A 223 -8.47 11.99 -6.75
C THR A 223 -9.28 11.45 -7.94
N TYR A 224 -9.51 12.24 -8.99
CA TYR A 224 -10.16 11.75 -10.21
C TYR A 224 -9.34 10.70 -10.93
N ILE A 225 -8.02 10.90 -11.05
CA ILE A 225 -7.11 9.91 -11.64
C ILE A 225 -7.16 8.61 -10.84
N LEU A 226 -7.09 8.68 -9.51
CA LEU A 226 -7.18 7.49 -8.65
C LEU A 226 -8.51 6.75 -8.83
N LYS A 227 -9.64 7.46 -8.90
CA LYS A 227 -10.96 6.85 -9.16
C LYS A 227 -10.99 6.14 -10.52
N ALA A 228 -10.48 6.77 -11.57
CA ALA A 228 -10.41 6.20 -12.92
C ALA A 228 -9.56 4.92 -12.94
N VAL A 229 -8.37 4.95 -12.33
CA VAL A 229 -7.51 3.78 -12.17
C VAL A 229 -8.20 2.69 -11.35
N GLY A 230 -8.90 3.05 -10.28
CA GLY A 230 -9.66 2.12 -9.44
C GLY A 230 -10.72 1.34 -10.20
N LEU A 231 -11.38 1.96 -11.19
CA LEU A 231 -12.33 1.28 -12.08
C LEU A 231 -11.65 0.21 -12.94
N VAL A 232 -10.46 0.49 -13.45
CA VAL A 232 -9.68 -0.46 -14.25
C VAL A 232 -9.13 -1.58 -13.37
N LEU A 233 -8.55 -1.25 -12.22
CA LEU A 233 -7.93 -2.21 -11.31
C LEU A 233 -8.95 -3.10 -10.58
N LYS A 234 -10.22 -2.75 -10.54
CA LYS A 234 -11.28 -3.54 -9.88
C LYS A 234 -11.29 -5.01 -10.31
N ASN A 235 -11.01 -5.28 -11.59
CA ASN A 235 -10.98 -6.63 -12.14
C ASN A 235 -9.61 -7.33 -11.96
N ILE A 236 -8.55 -6.55 -11.74
CA ILE A 236 -7.17 -7.04 -11.62
C ILE A 236 -6.86 -7.45 -10.17
N ASN A 237 -7.61 -6.94 -9.19
CA ASN A 237 -7.42 -7.27 -7.77
C ASN A 237 -7.41 -8.77 -7.47
N ARG A 238 -8.16 -9.59 -8.22
CA ARG A 238 -8.12 -11.06 -8.11
C ARG A 238 -6.74 -11.66 -8.42
N ILE A 239 -5.91 -10.97 -9.21
CA ILE A 239 -4.58 -11.44 -9.60
C ILE A 239 -3.55 -11.12 -8.51
N PHE A 240 -3.65 -9.91 -7.90
CA PHE A 240 -2.68 -9.43 -6.90
C PHE A 240 -2.92 -9.99 -5.51
N TYR A 241 -4.18 -10.24 -5.16
CA TYR A 241 -4.56 -10.73 -3.84
C TYR A 241 -5.02 -12.19 -3.87
N LYS A 242 -4.40 -13.03 -4.72
CA LYS A 242 -4.78 -14.45 -4.90
C LYS A 242 -4.87 -15.25 -3.60
N ASN A 243 -4.08 -14.88 -2.60
CA ASN A 243 -3.99 -15.56 -1.31
C ASN A 243 -4.73 -14.82 -0.19
N TRP A 244 -5.55 -13.79 -0.53
CA TRP A 244 -6.29 -13.01 0.43
C TRP A 244 -7.78 -13.32 0.33
N GLU A 245 -8.39 -13.64 1.45
CA GLU A 245 -9.85 -13.69 1.58
C GLU A 245 -10.35 -12.32 2.03
N PHE A 246 -11.19 -11.68 1.20
CA PHE A 246 -11.82 -10.41 1.52
C PHE A 246 -13.09 -10.66 2.30
N ILE A 247 -13.15 -10.16 3.52
CA ILE A 247 -14.37 -10.14 4.34
C ILE A 247 -15.21 -8.94 3.88
N ARG A 248 -16.45 -9.20 3.52
CA ARG A 248 -17.49 -8.22 3.22
C ARG A 248 -18.57 -8.29 4.29
#